data_dece01f79fd7533ec0a36d731df08626
#
_entry.id   dece01f79fd7533ec0a36d731df08626
#
_cell.length_a   1.000
_cell.length_b   1.000
_cell.length_c   1.000
_cell.angle_alpha   90.00
_cell.angle_beta   90.00
_cell.angle_gamma   90.00
#
_symmetry.space_group_name_H-M   'P 1'
#
loop_
_entity.id
_entity.type
_entity.pdbx_description
1 polymer ?
#
loop_
_entity_poly.entity_id
_entity_poly.type
_entity_poly.pdbx_seq_one_letter_code
_entity_poly.pdbx_strand_id
1 'polypeptide(L)'
;CRNCNEKISIQYPMIEVLNAILYLLIYFKFGFTLNLFKFCLFISLLIVIGMIDLQTKYVYNSTIIFGVIFGVLFALLNSSESGVIQLDYILGAFIGFGVIYFIVLLTQGMGKGDIDISFICGLFLGERGIIVTLFLAIVLCGVVALVILFLNLKDKKDEIAFGPYLSIGATVACLYGSTLENIYLSMF
;
A
#
# COMPACT_ATOMS: atom_id res chain seq x y z
N CYS A 1 9.70 -9.58 -28.65
CA CYS A 1 10.09 -10.89 -28.09
C CYS A 1 10.98 -11.63 -29.08
N ARG A 2 12.05 -12.26 -28.59
CA ARG A 2 13.05 -12.93 -29.46
C ARG A 2 12.47 -14.16 -30.19
N ASN A 3 11.38 -14.75 -29.67
CA ASN A 3 10.76 -15.95 -30.23
C ASN A 3 9.49 -15.67 -31.05
N CYS A 4 8.70 -14.65 -30.70
CA CYS A 4 7.42 -14.38 -31.38
C CYS A 4 7.40 -13.05 -32.14
N ASN A 5 8.50 -12.25 -32.12
CA ASN A 5 8.62 -10.92 -32.73
C ASN A 5 7.56 -9.89 -32.30
N GLU A 6 6.74 -10.18 -31.28
CA GLU A 6 5.80 -9.23 -30.74
C GLU A 6 6.48 -8.14 -29.89
N LYS A 7 5.91 -6.95 -29.91
CA LYS A 7 6.41 -5.83 -29.11
C LYS A 7 6.11 -6.06 -27.62
N ILE A 8 7.13 -6.02 -26.79
CA ILE A 8 6.98 -6.07 -25.34
C ILE A 8 6.43 -4.73 -24.88
N SER A 9 5.39 -4.75 -24.06
CA SER A 9 4.83 -3.50 -23.48
C SER A 9 5.88 -2.79 -22.63
N ILE A 10 6.01 -1.47 -22.78
CA ILE A 10 6.92 -0.61 -22.01
C ILE A 10 6.58 -0.67 -20.50
N GLN A 11 5.39 -1.09 -20.17
CA GLN A 11 4.93 -1.25 -18.79
C GLN A 11 5.80 -2.23 -17.97
N TYR A 12 6.27 -3.33 -18.60
CA TYR A 12 7.11 -4.32 -17.90
C TYR A 12 8.45 -3.72 -17.43
N PRO A 13 9.29 -3.16 -18.31
CA PRO A 13 10.55 -2.58 -17.86
C PRO A 13 10.36 -1.39 -16.91
N MET A 14 9.27 -0.64 -17.03
CA MET A 14 8.95 0.45 -16.13
C MET A 14 8.67 -0.04 -14.69
N ILE A 15 7.91 -1.12 -14.55
CA ILE A 15 7.64 -1.74 -13.25
C ILE A 15 8.91 -2.34 -12.64
N GLU A 16 9.75 -2.99 -13.45
CA GLU A 16 11.02 -3.55 -13.00
C GLU A 16 11.96 -2.47 -12.46
N VAL A 17 12.11 -1.37 -13.20
CA VAL A 17 12.93 -0.22 -12.78
C VAL A 17 12.36 0.42 -11.51
N LEU A 18 11.05 0.62 -11.42
CA LEU A 18 10.39 1.14 -10.22
C LEU A 18 10.67 0.25 -9.01
N ASN A 19 10.49 -1.06 -9.15
CA ASN A 19 10.73 -2.02 -8.08
C ASN A 19 12.20 -2.01 -7.63
N ALA A 20 13.15 -1.97 -8.58
CA ALA A 20 14.57 -1.89 -8.29
C ALA A 20 14.94 -0.61 -7.52
N ILE A 21 14.41 0.55 -7.93
CA ILE A 21 14.64 1.83 -7.23
C ILE A 21 14.09 1.75 -5.79
N LEU A 22 12.88 1.24 -5.62
CA LEU A 22 12.26 1.12 -4.28
C LEU A 22 13.05 0.16 -3.38
N TYR A 23 13.57 -0.94 -3.91
CA TYR A 23 14.44 -1.85 -3.16
C TYR A 23 15.73 -1.18 -2.71
N LEU A 24 16.36 -0.38 -3.56
CA LEU A 24 17.55 0.40 -3.20
C LEU A 24 17.23 1.39 -2.08
N LEU A 25 16.11 2.11 -2.15
CA LEU A 25 15.69 3.04 -1.10
C LEU A 25 15.45 2.33 0.24
N ILE A 26 14.83 1.15 0.22
CA ILE A 26 14.63 0.34 1.42
C ILE A 26 15.97 -0.13 1.98
N TYR A 27 16.88 -0.58 1.13
CA TYR A 27 18.22 -0.99 1.54
C TYR A 27 19.00 0.14 2.22
N PHE A 28 18.96 1.36 1.65
CA PHE A 28 19.61 2.52 2.27
C PHE A 28 19.00 2.92 3.61
N LYS A 29 17.69 2.67 3.79
CA LYS A 29 17.01 3.00 5.04
C LYS A 29 17.20 1.96 6.14
N PHE A 30 17.08 0.68 5.83
CA PHE A 30 17.02 -0.40 6.82
C PHE A 30 18.31 -1.23 6.89
N GLY A 31 19.25 -1.06 5.95
CA GLY A 31 20.44 -1.90 5.86
C GLY A 31 20.09 -3.38 5.64
N PHE A 32 21.02 -4.27 5.94
CA PHE A 32 20.82 -5.72 5.80
C PHE A 32 20.20 -6.30 7.08
N THR A 33 18.90 -6.11 7.25
CA THR A 33 18.12 -6.52 8.42
C THR A 33 16.89 -7.33 8.01
N LEU A 34 16.18 -7.93 8.97
CA LEU A 34 14.90 -8.60 8.73
C LEU A 34 13.87 -7.65 8.10
N ASN A 35 13.91 -6.38 8.49
CA ASN A 35 13.02 -5.34 7.94
C ASN A 35 13.26 -5.09 6.45
N LEU A 36 14.49 -5.26 5.94
CA LEU A 36 14.76 -5.19 4.50
C LEU A 36 13.89 -6.21 3.74
N PHE A 37 13.93 -7.47 4.14
CA PHE A 37 13.17 -8.54 3.48
C PHE A 37 11.67 -8.32 3.60
N LYS A 38 11.20 -7.93 4.79
CA LYS A 38 9.81 -7.57 5.05
C LYS A 38 9.31 -6.52 4.08
N PHE A 39 10.00 -5.39 3.98
CA PHE A 39 9.56 -4.26 3.19
C PHE A 39 9.80 -4.44 1.68
N CYS A 40 10.83 -5.18 1.25
CA CYS A 40 10.99 -5.56 -0.15
C CYS A 40 9.80 -6.41 -0.63
N LEU A 41 9.41 -7.43 0.15
CA LEU A 41 8.25 -8.25 -0.16
C LEU A 41 6.96 -7.41 -0.17
N PHE A 42 6.78 -6.56 0.84
CA PHE A 42 5.61 -5.70 0.95
C PHE A 42 5.46 -4.75 -0.25
N ILE A 43 6.54 -4.08 -0.67
CA ILE A 43 6.49 -3.17 -1.83
C ILE A 43 6.19 -3.92 -3.13
N SER A 44 6.78 -5.10 -3.35
CA SER A 44 6.44 -5.92 -4.51
C SER A 44 4.97 -6.30 -4.53
N LEU A 45 4.42 -6.67 -3.37
CA LEU A 45 2.99 -6.97 -3.22
C LEU A 45 2.13 -5.74 -3.55
N LEU A 46 2.49 -4.56 -3.05
CA LEU A 46 1.78 -3.31 -3.32
C LEU A 46 1.81 -2.92 -4.80
N ILE A 47 2.95 -3.09 -5.48
CA ILE A 47 3.06 -2.83 -6.92
C ILE A 47 2.12 -3.78 -7.69
N VAL A 48 2.13 -5.07 -7.36
CA VAL A 48 1.25 -6.06 -8.01
C VAL A 48 -0.22 -5.71 -7.79
N ILE A 49 -0.62 -5.45 -6.54
CA ILE A 49 -2.01 -5.08 -6.20
C ILE A 49 -2.42 -3.80 -6.92
N GLY A 50 -1.59 -2.74 -6.82
CA GLY A 50 -1.89 -1.45 -7.44
C GLY A 50 -2.02 -1.54 -8.96
N MET A 51 -1.18 -2.34 -9.62
CA MET A 51 -1.25 -2.53 -11.07
C MET A 51 -2.46 -3.34 -11.51
N ILE A 52 -2.82 -4.39 -10.77
CA ILE A 52 -4.02 -5.18 -11.04
C ILE A 52 -5.27 -4.33 -10.84
N ASP A 53 -5.34 -3.59 -9.75
CA ASP A 53 -6.49 -2.73 -9.44
C ASP A 53 -6.68 -1.61 -10.47
N LEU A 54 -5.59 -1.00 -10.96
CA LEU A 54 -5.63 -0.04 -12.06
C LEU A 54 -6.23 -0.61 -13.36
N GLN A 55 -5.96 -1.88 -13.65
CA GLN A 55 -6.37 -2.51 -14.90
C GLN A 55 -7.76 -3.15 -14.82
N THR A 56 -8.08 -3.77 -13.69
CA THR A 56 -9.27 -4.61 -13.54
C THR A 56 -10.28 -4.09 -12.53
N LYS A 57 -9.88 -3.14 -11.67
CA LYS A 57 -10.65 -2.69 -10.48
C LYS A 57 -11.05 -3.86 -9.58
N TYR A 58 -10.25 -4.90 -9.56
CA TYR A 58 -10.50 -6.12 -8.82
C TYR A 58 -9.24 -6.60 -8.10
N VAL A 59 -9.39 -7.02 -6.85
CA VAL A 59 -8.28 -7.55 -6.04
C VAL A 59 -8.40 -9.06 -5.95
N TYR A 60 -7.36 -9.79 -6.34
CA TYR A 60 -7.37 -11.24 -6.30
C TYR A 60 -7.19 -11.76 -4.87
N ASN A 61 -8.05 -12.69 -4.46
CA ASN A 61 -7.96 -13.34 -3.15
C ASN A 61 -6.60 -13.99 -2.89
N SER A 62 -5.94 -14.52 -3.93
CA SER A 62 -4.61 -15.12 -3.80
C SER A 62 -3.56 -14.11 -3.31
N THR A 63 -3.59 -12.88 -3.81
CA THR A 63 -2.69 -11.79 -3.38
C THR A 63 -2.97 -11.35 -1.95
N ILE A 64 -4.26 -11.33 -1.57
CA ILE A 64 -4.68 -11.01 -0.20
C ILE A 64 -4.17 -12.08 0.78
N ILE A 65 -4.44 -13.35 0.50
CA ILE A 65 -4.00 -14.47 1.35
C ILE A 65 -2.48 -14.47 1.50
N PHE A 66 -1.75 -14.28 0.41
CA PHE A 66 -0.29 -14.16 0.43
C PHE A 66 0.16 -12.99 1.34
N GLY A 67 -0.43 -11.82 1.17
CA GLY A 67 -0.14 -10.64 1.98
C GLY A 67 -0.40 -10.85 3.47
N VAL A 68 -1.52 -11.48 3.82
CA VAL A 68 -1.87 -11.78 5.21
C VAL A 68 -0.90 -12.80 5.82
N ILE A 69 -0.58 -13.90 5.12
CA ILE A 69 0.34 -14.93 5.62
C ILE A 69 1.72 -14.31 5.93
N PHE A 70 2.29 -13.57 4.97
CA PHE A 70 3.59 -12.95 5.18
C PHE A 70 3.55 -11.79 6.17
N GLY A 71 2.47 -11.01 6.21
CA GLY A 71 2.27 -9.95 7.21
C GLY A 71 2.27 -10.50 8.63
N VAL A 72 1.51 -11.57 8.88
CA VAL A 72 1.49 -12.27 10.17
C VAL A 72 2.85 -12.89 10.48
N LEU A 73 3.48 -13.55 9.51
CA LEU A 73 4.80 -14.16 9.69
C LEU A 73 5.84 -13.13 10.16
N PHE A 74 5.92 -11.98 9.49
CA PHE A 74 6.86 -10.93 9.85
C PHE A 74 6.49 -10.23 11.17
N ALA A 75 5.21 -10.09 11.48
CA ALA A 75 4.77 -9.59 12.78
C ALA A 75 5.25 -10.52 13.92
N LEU A 76 5.18 -11.84 13.73
CA LEU A 76 5.66 -12.83 14.68
C LEU A 76 7.20 -12.83 14.80
N LEU A 77 7.92 -12.74 13.69
CA LEU A 77 9.39 -12.71 13.68
C LEU A 77 9.96 -11.48 14.38
N ASN A 78 9.39 -10.30 14.11
CA ASN A 78 9.80 -9.06 14.77
C ASN A 78 9.49 -9.04 16.27
N SER A 79 8.48 -9.77 16.72
CA SER A 79 8.10 -9.90 18.13
C SER A 79 9.12 -10.65 18.96
N SER A 80 9.83 -11.61 18.39
CA SER A 80 10.84 -12.38 19.11
C SER A 80 12.08 -11.55 19.50
N GLU A 81 12.33 -10.43 18.82
CA GLU A 81 13.46 -9.54 19.11
C GLU A 81 13.15 -8.47 20.19
N SER A 82 11.89 -8.10 20.42
CA SER A 82 11.54 -6.94 21.27
C SER A 82 10.40 -7.12 22.28
N GLY A 83 9.74 -8.25 22.31
CA GLY A 83 8.75 -8.64 23.36
C GLY A 83 7.43 -7.84 23.43
N VAL A 84 7.32 -6.69 22.78
CA VAL A 84 6.19 -5.73 22.94
C VAL A 84 5.41 -5.47 21.63
N ILE A 85 5.93 -5.86 20.50
CA ILE A 85 5.59 -5.26 19.20
C ILE A 85 4.41 -5.93 18.47
N GLN A 86 3.92 -7.07 18.96
CA GLN A 86 2.80 -7.78 18.28
C GLN A 86 1.50 -6.96 18.23
N LEU A 87 1.25 -6.17 19.27
CA LEU A 87 0.02 -5.39 19.37
C LEU A 87 -0.05 -4.28 18.32
N ASP A 88 1.07 -3.61 18.02
CA ASP A 88 1.11 -2.51 17.06
C ASP A 88 0.70 -2.94 15.63
N TYR A 89 1.17 -4.12 15.18
CA TYR A 89 0.83 -4.63 13.85
C TYR A 89 -0.63 -5.09 13.78
N ILE A 90 -1.12 -5.73 14.85
CA ILE A 90 -2.52 -6.16 14.95
C ILE A 90 -3.44 -4.96 15.04
N LEU A 91 -3.11 -3.98 15.89
CA LEU A 91 -3.88 -2.73 15.98
C LEU A 91 -3.87 -1.98 14.65
N GLY A 92 -2.72 -1.88 13.97
CA GLY A 92 -2.61 -1.30 12.64
C GLY A 92 -3.52 -1.97 11.62
N ALA A 93 -3.57 -3.30 11.61
CA ALA A 93 -4.46 -4.05 10.73
C ALA A 93 -5.94 -3.75 10.98
N PHE A 94 -6.36 -3.73 12.26
CA PHE A 94 -7.74 -3.40 12.63
C PHE A 94 -8.10 -1.94 12.36
N ILE A 95 -7.16 -1.00 12.55
CA ILE A 95 -7.36 0.41 12.20
C ILE A 95 -7.57 0.54 10.68
N GLY A 96 -6.67 -0.06 9.88
CA GLY A 96 -6.78 -0.05 8.41
C GLY A 96 -8.11 -0.62 7.93
N PHE A 97 -8.45 -1.82 8.43
CA PHE A 97 -9.73 -2.46 8.14
C PHE A 97 -10.92 -1.58 8.54
N GLY A 98 -10.95 -1.09 9.77
CA GLY A 98 -12.08 -0.36 10.33
C GLY A 98 -12.36 0.96 9.63
N VAL A 99 -11.30 1.74 9.34
CA VAL A 99 -11.45 3.04 8.67
C VAL A 99 -11.99 2.85 7.25
N ILE A 100 -11.40 1.97 6.45
CA ILE A 100 -11.86 1.75 5.07
C ILE A 100 -13.23 1.07 5.06
N TYR A 101 -13.49 0.11 5.94
CA TYR A 101 -14.81 -0.51 6.08
C TYR A 101 -15.91 0.55 6.36
N PHE A 102 -15.63 1.49 7.26
CA PHE A 102 -16.56 2.57 7.58
C PHE A 102 -16.79 3.50 6.39
N ILE A 103 -15.72 3.84 5.63
CA ILE A 103 -15.83 4.65 4.42
C ILE A 103 -16.66 3.92 3.35
N VAL A 104 -16.43 2.62 3.14
CA VAL A 104 -17.19 1.79 2.19
C VAL A 104 -18.68 1.75 2.55
N LEU A 105 -19.00 1.62 3.84
CA LEU A 105 -20.40 1.64 4.31
C LEU A 105 -21.09 2.97 4.03
N LEU A 106 -20.37 4.08 4.19
CA LEU A 106 -20.96 5.41 4.02
C LEU A 106 -21.09 5.81 2.54
N THR A 107 -20.09 5.46 1.72
CA THR A 107 -19.99 5.99 0.36
C THR A 107 -20.56 5.06 -0.70
N GLN A 108 -20.61 3.75 -0.43
CA GLN A 108 -20.97 2.69 -1.40
C GLN A 108 -20.20 2.79 -2.76
N GLY A 109 -19.14 3.59 -2.79
CA GLY A 109 -18.36 3.89 -4.01
C GLY A 109 -16.97 3.24 -4.04
N MET A 110 -16.54 2.56 -2.97
CA MET A 110 -15.26 1.88 -2.89
C MET A 110 -15.41 0.36 -2.97
N GLY A 111 -14.42 -0.31 -3.54
CA GLY A 111 -14.39 -1.77 -3.67
C GLY A 111 -14.16 -2.47 -2.31
N LYS A 112 -14.76 -3.65 -2.13
CA LYS A 112 -14.49 -4.47 -0.92
C LYS A 112 -13.01 -4.86 -0.81
N GLY A 113 -12.30 -4.98 -1.93
CA GLY A 113 -10.86 -5.28 -1.96
C GLY A 113 -10.00 -4.23 -1.28
N ASP A 114 -10.41 -2.96 -1.25
CA ASP A 114 -9.67 -1.88 -0.59
C ASP A 114 -9.59 -2.09 0.94
N ILE A 115 -10.61 -2.73 1.53
CA ILE A 115 -10.64 -3.11 2.93
C ILE A 115 -9.52 -4.11 3.23
N ASP A 116 -9.39 -5.12 2.38
CA ASP A 116 -8.38 -6.17 2.54
C ASP A 116 -6.96 -5.64 2.33
N ILE A 117 -6.77 -4.74 1.35
CA ILE A 117 -5.47 -4.09 1.11
C ILE A 117 -5.07 -3.25 2.32
N SER A 118 -6.00 -2.46 2.88
CA SER A 118 -5.71 -1.62 4.05
C SER A 118 -5.39 -2.45 5.29
N PHE A 119 -6.04 -3.60 5.47
CA PHE A 119 -5.71 -4.57 6.51
C PHE A 119 -4.27 -5.08 6.38
N ILE A 120 -3.85 -5.48 5.15
CA ILE A 120 -2.48 -5.91 4.87
C ILE A 120 -1.49 -4.77 5.15
N CYS A 121 -1.78 -3.54 4.69
CA CYS A 121 -0.92 -2.40 4.97
C CYS A 121 -0.71 -2.20 6.48
N GLY A 122 -1.76 -2.35 7.28
CA GLY A 122 -1.68 -2.27 8.74
C GLY A 122 -0.82 -3.37 9.36
N LEU A 123 -0.92 -4.62 8.86
CA LEU A 123 -0.07 -5.74 9.30
C LEU A 123 1.42 -5.52 9.04
N PHE A 124 1.77 -4.84 7.95
CA PHE A 124 3.17 -4.58 7.61
C PHE A 124 3.73 -3.32 8.27
N LEU A 125 2.94 -2.26 8.38
CA LEU A 125 3.39 -0.93 8.80
C LEU A 125 3.12 -0.62 10.29
N GLY A 126 2.21 -1.36 10.93
CA GLY A 126 1.75 -1.07 12.29
C GLY A 126 0.78 0.11 12.36
N GLU A 127 0.38 0.47 13.60
CA GLU A 127 -0.67 1.49 13.83
C GLU A 127 -0.32 2.86 13.28
N ARG A 128 0.91 3.31 13.49
CA ARG A 128 1.36 4.64 13.06
C ARG A 128 1.51 4.71 11.54
N GLY A 129 2.12 3.68 10.94
CA GLY A 129 2.31 3.62 9.51
C GLY A 129 1.02 3.55 8.72
N ILE A 130 -0.01 2.85 9.23
CA ILE A 130 -1.31 2.78 8.56
C ILE A 130 -2.06 4.12 8.60
N ILE A 131 -1.96 4.89 9.68
CA ILE A 131 -2.58 6.21 9.77
C ILE A 131 -2.00 7.14 8.70
N VAL A 132 -0.68 7.18 8.56
CA VAL A 132 0.00 7.96 7.51
C VAL A 132 -0.42 7.46 6.11
N THR A 133 -0.47 6.15 5.92
CA THR A 133 -0.91 5.52 4.65
C THR A 133 -2.30 5.98 4.26
N LEU A 134 -3.26 5.85 5.15
CA LEU A 134 -4.67 6.21 4.90
C LEU A 134 -4.82 7.69 4.63
N PHE A 135 -4.15 8.54 5.40
CA PHE A 135 -4.18 9.98 5.18
C PHE A 135 -3.66 10.34 3.78
N LEU A 136 -2.49 9.83 3.40
CA LEU A 136 -1.92 10.08 2.07
C LEU A 136 -2.79 9.51 0.95
N ALA A 137 -3.30 8.30 1.10
CA ALA A 137 -4.15 7.66 0.10
C ALA A 137 -5.44 8.45 -0.14
N ILE A 138 -6.11 8.89 0.92
CA ILE A 138 -7.35 9.69 0.82
C ILE A 138 -7.07 11.04 0.17
N VAL A 139 -5.99 11.73 0.57
CA VAL A 139 -5.62 13.03 0.00
C VAL A 139 -5.28 12.88 -1.48
N LEU A 140 -4.43 11.91 -1.85
CA LEU A 140 -4.05 11.67 -3.25
C LEU A 140 -5.26 11.30 -4.12
N CYS A 141 -6.09 10.38 -3.65
CA CYS A 141 -7.31 9.99 -4.34
C CYS A 141 -8.26 11.19 -4.51
N GLY A 142 -8.44 11.99 -3.46
CA GLY A 142 -9.27 13.19 -3.50
C GLY A 142 -8.78 14.23 -4.49
N VAL A 143 -7.46 14.50 -4.51
CA VAL A 143 -6.86 15.44 -5.49
C VAL A 143 -7.07 14.93 -6.91
N VAL A 144 -6.81 13.66 -7.18
CA VAL A 144 -6.99 13.08 -8.52
C VAL A 144 -8.47 13.08 -8.93
N ALA A 145 -9.38 12.77 -8.01
CA ALA A 145 -10.82 12.85 -8.27
C ALA A 145 -11.26 14.26 -8.64
N LEU A 146 -10.78 15.29 -7.94
CA LEU A 146 -11.05 16.69 -8.28
C LEU A 146 -10.50 17.06 -9.66
N VAL A 147 -9.27 16.67 -9.99
CA VAL A 147 -8.67 16.93 -11.30
C VAL A 147 -9.49 16.28 -12.43
N ILE A 148 -9.91 15.03 -12.25
CA ILE A 148 -10.74 14.32 -13.23
C ILE A 148 -12.09 15.03 -13.44
N LEU A 149 -12.70 15.51 -12.35
CA LEU A 149 -13.97 16.26 -12.42
C LEU A 149 -13.81 17.61 -13.10
N PHE A 150 -12.73 18.35 -12.79
CA PHE A 150 -12.48 19.66 -13.42
C PHE A 150 -12.19 19.56 -14.91
N LEU A 151 -11.51 18.50 -15.33
CA LEU A 151 -11.16 18.27 -16.73
C LEU A 151 -12.28 17.55 -17.51
N ASN A 152 -13.40 17.20 -16.87
CA ASN A 152 -14.51 16.44 -17.46
C ASN A 152 -14.07 15.15 -18.18
N LEU A 153 -13.02 14.49 -17.65
CA LEU A 153 -12.42 13.31 -18.27
C LEU A 153 -13.24 12.03 -18.02
N LYS A 154 -14.08 12.04 -16.99
CA LYS A 154 -14.95 10.92 -16.62
C LYS A 154 -16.29 11.43 -16.09
N ASP A 155 -17.33 10.62 -16.25
CA ASP A 155 -18.62 10.90 -15.65
C ASP A 155 -18.56 10.74 -14.12
N LYS A 156 -19.43 11.46 -13.41
CA LYS A 156 -19.53 11.44 -11.93
C LYS A 156 -19.79 10.04 -11.33
N LYS A 157 -20.18 9.07 -12.17
CA LYS A 157 -20.49 7.69 -11.78
C LYS A 157 -19.35 6.70 -12.03
N ASP A 158 -18.25 7.15 -12.66
CA ASP A 158 -17.13 6.27 -12.93
C ASP A 158 -16.34 5.98 -11.64
N GLU A 159 -16.23 4.72 -11.28
CA GLU A 159 -15.45 4.28 -10.14
C GLU A 159 -13.96 4.56 -10.35
N ILE A 160 -13.32 5.14 -9.34
CA ILE A 160 -11.89 5.36 -9.28
C ILE A 160 -11.28 4.21 -8.47
N ALA A 161 -10.29 3.52 -9.05
CA ALA A 161 -9.54 2.50 -8.33
C ALA A 161 -8.78 3.15 -7.16
N PHE A 162 -9.06 2.73 -5.92
CA PHE A 162 -8.43 3.29 -4.72
C PHE A 162 -7.11 2.59 -4.35
N GLY A 163 -6.97 1.30 -4.69
CA GLY A 163 -5.80 0.49 -4.39
C GLY A 163 -4.45 1.10 -4.79
N PRO A 164 -4.30 1.74 -5.96
CA PRO A 164 -3.06 2.40 -6.35
C PRO A 164 -2.65 3.54 -5.43
N TYR A 165 -3.60 4.36 -4.97
CA TYR A 165 -3.33 5.46 -4.04
C TYR A 165 -2.96 4.94 -2.65
N LEU A 166 -3.62 3.85 -2.23
CA LEU A 166 -3.27 3.15 -1.00
C LEU A 166 -1.85 2.56 -1.08
N SER A 167 -1.48 1.98 -2.23
CA SER A 167 -0.14 1.44 -2.47
C SER A 167 0.93 2.52 -2.45
N ILE A 168 0.68 3.69 -3.06
CA ILE A 168 1.58 4.84 -3.01
C ILE A 168 1.71 5.36 -1.57
N GLY A 169 0.58 5.58 -0.88
CA GLY A 169 0.57 6.01 0.52
C GLY A 169 1.35 5.08 1.43
N ALA A 170 1.17 3.76 1.29
CA ALA A 170 1.89 2.74 2.05
C ALA A 170 3.40 2.74 1.75
N THR A 171 3.79 2.94 0.49
CA THR A 171 5.19 3.05 0.09
C THR A 171 5.85 4.28 0.72
N VAL A 172 5.18 5.43 0.69
CA VAL A 172 5.66 6.66 1.33
C VAL A 172 5.72 6.51 2.85
N ALA A 173 4.70 5.92 3.48
CA ALA A 173 4.70 5.64 4.91
C ALA A 173 5.83 4.67 5.31
N CYS A 174 6.12 3.66 4.49
CA CYS A 174 7.26 2.77 4.71
C CYS A 174 8.59 3.52 4.68
N LEU A 175 8.80 4.41 3.71
CA LEU A 175 10.07 5.11 3.51
C LEU A 175 10.23 6.33 4.45
N TYR A 176 9.17 7.06 4.73
CA TYR A 176 9.23 8.35 5.41
C TYR A 176 8.33 8.46 6.65
N GLY A 177 7.62 7.39 7.05
CA GLY A 177 6.63 7.43 8.13
C GLY A 177 7.18 8.01 9.43
N SER A 178 8.35 7.57 9.88
CA SER A 178 9.00 8.08 11.08
C SER A 178 9.40 9.57 10.99
N THR A 179 9.80 10.02 9.80
CA THR A 179 10.15 11.43 9.55
C THR A 179 8.89 12.30 9.57
N LEU A 180 7.82 11.86 8.93
CA LEU A 180 6.54 12.56 8.91
C LEU A 180 5.93 12.65 10.30
N GLU A 181 6.01 11.58 11.09
CA GLU A 181 5.59 11.56 12.48
C GLU A 181 6.37 12.57 13.34
N ASN A 182 7.70 12.60 13.21
CA ASN A 182 8.54 13.53 13.94
C ASN A 182 8.25 14.98 13.57
N ILE A 183 8.00 15.27 12.28
CA ILE A 183 7.61 16.61 11.84
C ILE A 183 6.26 17.00 12.47
N TYR A 184 5.28 16.11 12.46
CA TYR A 184 3.98 16.36 13.06
C TYR A 184 4.10 16.63 14.57
N LEU A 185 4.84 15.78 15.29
CA LEU A 185 5.05 15.96 16.74
C LEU A 185 5.85 17.21 17.09
N SER A 186 6.72 17.67 16.20
CA SER A 186 7.49 18.91 16.41
C SER A 186 6.69 20.21 16.17
N MET A 187 5.48 20.10 15.58
CA MET A 187 4.58 21.24 15.35
C MET A 187 3.64 21.51 16.53
N PHE A 188 3.54 20.56 17.48
CA PHE A 188 2.75 20.63 18.69
C PHE A 188 3.59 20.51 19.96
#